data_b2d8ffe18bbd48bdac28659c5778ab9d
#
_entry.id   b2d8ffe18bbd48bdac28659c5778ab9d
#
_cell.length_a   1.000
_cell.length_b   1.000
_cell.length_c   1.000
_cell.angle_alpha   90.00
_cell.angle_beta   90.00
_cell.angle_gamma   90.00
#
_symmetry.space_group_name_H-M   'P 1'
#
loop_
_entity.id
_entity.type
_entity.pdbx_description
1 polymer ?
#
loop_
_entity_poly.entity_id
_entity_poly.type
_entity_poly.pdbx_seq_one_letter_code
_entity_poly.pdbx_strand_id
1 'polypeptide(L)'
;ETYTVNLCEKARAGKIDPLLGREEEVLRTVQVLSRRRKNNPLFVGQAGVGKTAIAEGIAKKIVDGKVPEVLKEASIYSLDIGVLIAGTKYRGDFEKRLKAVLTDLEKIPHGILFIDEIHTMIGAGSVSGGSLDASNLLKPALADGSLRCMGSTTIEEFRKVFEKDHALTRRFQKIDIEEPSVTDTVKILHGLKKYYQDHHKVKYSTAALESAVELSHRYMNDRRLPDKAIDVIDEVGALQQIQPKSKRKINIGVSDIENIVAKLARIPSRQVNNDDKSLLKNLAAELKLGVFGQDTAVDSLSTAIKLARSGLSQEDKTMGSFLFAGPTGVGKTEICKQLARIMGVKLLRFDMSEY
;
A
#
# COMPACT_ATOMS: atom_id res chain seq x y z
N GLU A 1 -12.75 -15.28 21.17
CA GLU A 1 -11.71 -14.25 21.51
C GLU A 1 -10.27 -14.71 21.28
N THR A 2 -9.96 -16.00 21.40
CA THR A 2 -8.56 -16.49 21.25
C THR A 2 -8.00 -16.29 19.83
N TYR A 3 -8.83 -16.35 18.80
CA TYR A 3 -8.45 -16.30 17.39
C TYR A 3 -8.96 -15.05 16.65
N THR A 4 -9.62 -14.15 17.37
CA THR A 4 -10.20 -12.94 16.78
C THR A 4 -9.93 -11.71 17.64
N VAL A 5 -9.78 -10.57 17.01
CA VAL A 5 -9.65 -9.27 17.66
C VAL A 5 -10.93 -8.46 17.42
N ASN A 6 -11.59 -8.04 18.49
CA ASN A 6 -12.76 -7.17 18.39
C ASN A 6 -12.33 -5.75 18.01
N LEU A 7 -12.59 -5.34 16.75
CA LEU A 7 -12.22 -4.02 16.25
C LEU A 7 -13.02 -2.90 16.91
N CYS A 8 -14.28 -3.16 17.32
CA CYS A 8 -15.08 -2.15 18.01
C CYS A 8 -14.53 -1.87 19.43
N GLU A 9 -14.03 -2.86 20.15
CA GLU A 9 -13.34 -2.66 21.42
C GLU A 9 -12.01 -1.92 21.25
N LYS A 10 -11.25 -2.29 20.20
CA LYS A 10 -10.03 -1.59 19.81
C LYS A 10 -10.30 -0.10 19.50
N ALA A 11 -11.45 0.19 18.84
CA ALA A 11 -11.90 1.56 18.58
C ALA A 11 -12.26 2.32 19.87
N ARG A 12 -13.02 1.68 20.78
CA ARG A 12 -13.36 2.29 22.10
C ARG A 12 -12.12 2.60 22.92
N ALA A 13 -11.10 1.75 22.82
CA ALA A 13 -9.81 1.95 23.49
C ALA A 13 -8.92 3.03 22.83
N GLY A 14 -9.39 3.67 21.75
CA GLY A 14 -8.62 4.69 21.00
C GLY A 14 -7.41 4.16 20.24
N LYS A 15 -7.38 2.86 19.97
CA LYS A 15 -6.26 2.16 19.30
C LYS A 15 -6.45 2.02 17.79
N ILE A 16 -7.45 2.69 17.21
CA ILE A 16 -7.69 2.73 15.77
C ILE A 16 -7.48 4.15 15.27
N ASP A 17 -6.66 4.28 14.26
CA ASP A 17 -6.41 5.54 13.57
C ASP A 17 -7.67 6.04 12.83
N PRO A 18 -7.83 7.36 12.62
CA PRO A 18 -8.95 7.90 11.87
C PRO A 18 -8.85 7.49 10.40
N LEU A 19 -9.95 7.00 9.84
CA LEU A 19 -10.09 6.77 8.42
C LEU A 19 -10.45 8.08 7.72
N LEU A 20 -9.67 8.47 6.74
CA LEU A 20 -9.79 9.71 5.99
C LEU A 20 -9.81 9.44 4.48
N GLY A 21 -10.62 10.21 3.74
CA GLY A 21 -10.65 10.16 2.28
C GLY A 21 -11.17 8.85 1.68
N ARG A 22 -12.04 8.12 2.41
CA ARG A 22 -12.62 6.84 1.98
C ARG A 22 -14.14 6.79 2.22
N GLU A 23 -14.80 7.93 2.14
CA GLU A 23 -16.23 8.06 2.44
C GLU A 23 -17.09 7.25 1.48
N GLU A 24 -16.73 7.21 0.19
CA GLU A 24 -17.47 6.47 -0.83
C GLU A 24 -17.35 4.95 -0.62
N GLU A 25 -16.14 4.46 -0.37
CA GLU A 25 -15.90 3.04 -0.12
C GLU A 25 -16.58 2.58 1.17
N VAL A 26 -16.58 3.40 2.21
CA VAL A 26 -17.30 3.14 3.45
C VAL A 26 -18.80 3.09 3.21
N LEU A 27 -19.34 4.09 2.52
CA LEU A 27 -20.78 4.13 2.19
C LEU A 27 -21.17 2.89 1.37
N ARG A 28 -20.36 2.53 0.38
CA ARG A 28 -20.57 1.33 -0.43
C ARG A 28 -20.53 0.06 0.41
N THR A 29 -19.59 -0.04 1.34
CA THR A 29 -19.48 -1.18 2.26
C THR A 29 -20.72 -1.32 3.13
N VAL A 30 -21.19 -0.22 3.72
CA VAL A 30 -22.40 -0.16 4.52
C VAL A 30 -23.62 -0.58 3.70
N GLN A 31 -23.76 -0.10 2.46
CA GLN A 31 -24.82 -0.51 1.54
C GLN A 31 -24.78 -2.03 1.27
N VAL A 32 -23.57 -2.58 1.04
CA VAL A 32 -23.42 -4.02 0.79
C VAL A 32 -23.81 -4.82 2.01
N LEU A 33 -23.33 -4.46 3.20
CA LEU A 33 -23.67 -5.14 4.47
C LEU A 33 -25.17 -5.11 4.79
N SER A 34 -25.89 -4.11 4.28
CA SER A 34 -27.35 -3.96 4.47
C SER A 34 -28.19 -4.73 3.45
N ARG A 35 -27.56 -5.41 2.48
CA ARG A 35 -28.29 -6.16 1.44
C ARG A 35 -28.81 -7.50 1.98
N ARG A 36 -29.89 -8.00 1.35
CA ARG A 36 -30.43 -9.34 1.64
C ARG A 36 -29.56 -10.47 1.07
N ARG A 37 -28.89 -10.23 -0.08
CA ARG A 37 -28.00 -11.19 -0.75
C ARG A 37 -26.74 -10.47 -1.22
N LYS A 38 -25.63 -11.18 -1.39
CA LYS A 38 -24.33 -10.62 -1.69
C LYS A 38 -23.95 -9.51 -0.70
N ASN A 39 -24.22 -9.78 0.56
CA ASN A 39 -24.06 -8.86 1.67
C ASN A 39 -22.64 -8.92 2.31
N ASN A 40 -21.73 -9.62 1.69
CA ASN A 40 -20.35 -9.73 2.13
C ASN A 40 -19.47 -8.86 1.22
N PRO A 41 -18.96 -7.71 1.67
CA PRO A 41 -18.03 -6.90 0.89
C PRO A 41 -16.66 -7.56 0.79
N LEU A 42 -16.03 -7.45 -0.38
CA LEU A 42 -14.67 -7.88 -0.63
C LEU A 42 -13.88 -6.69 -1.16
N PHE A 43 -12.95 -6.19 -0.36
CA PHE A 43 -12.04 -5.11 -0.74
C PHE A 43 -10.94 -5.64 -1.65
N VAL A 44 -10.90 -5.15 -2.87
CA VAL A 44 -9.92 -5.56 -3.87
C VAL A 44 -9.05 -4.37 -4.27
N GLY A 45 -7.76 -4.46 -4.05
CA GLY A 45 -6.81 -3.38 -4.37
C GLY A 45 -5.37 -3.79 -4.14
N GLN A 46 -4.44 -3.00 -4.61
CA GLN A 46 -3.00 -3.23 -4.41
C GLN A 46 -2.64 -3.29 -2.92
N ALA A 47 -1.48 -3.88 -2.60
CA ALA A 47 -0.95 -3.82 -1.23
C ALA A 47 -0.65 -2.36 -0.84
N GLY A 48 -0.93 -1.99 0.43
CA GLY A 48 -0.64 -0.65 0.95
C GLY A 48 -1.65 0.45 0.61
N VAL A 49 -2.78 0.15 -0.09
CA VAL A 49 -3.80 1.17 -0.40
C VAL A 49 -4.79 1.44 0.74
N GLY A 50 -4.67 0.73 1.87
CA GLY A 50 -5.49 0.97 3.07
C GLY A 50 -6.76 0.10 3.17
N LYS A 51 -6.79 -1.12 2.61
CA LYS A 51 -7.94 -2.04 2.70
C LYS A 51 -8.33 -2.38 4.14
N THR A 52 -7.36 -2.71 4.98
CA THR A 52 -7.56 -3.01 6.41
C THR A 52 -8.08 -1.80 7.18
N ALA A 53 -7.57 -0.60 6.85
CA ALA A 53 -8.01 0.65 7.46
C ALA A 53 -9.49 0.94 7.23
N ILE A 54 -10.08 0.49 6.12
CA ILE A 54 -11.53 0.64 5.87
C ILE A 54 -12.33 -0.18 6.89
N ALA A 55 -11.95 -1.43 7.17
CA ALA A 55 -12.64 -2.26 8.16
C ALA A 55 -12.52 -1.66 9.57
N GLU A 56 -11.34 -1.19 9.94
CA GLU A 56 -11.10 -0.48 11.21
C GLU A 56 -11.89 0.83 11.30
N GLY A 57 -11.94 1.60 10.21
CA GLY A 57 -12.71 2.84 10.13
C GLY A 57 -14.21 2.63 10.26
N ILE A 58 -14.74 1.53 9.70
CA ILE A 58 -16.16 1.15 9.87
C ILE A 58 -16.43 0.79 11.33
N ALA A 59 -15.55 0.02 11.98
CA ALA A 59 -15.68 -0.31 13.40
C ALA A 59 -15.71 0.97 14.26
N LYS A 60 -14.86 1.96 13.96
CA LYS A 60 -14.88 3.26 14.63
C LYS A 60 -16.18 4.02 14.38
N LYS A 61 -16.70 4.03 13.15
CA LYS A 61 -18.00 4.67 12.83
C LYS A 61 -19.17 3.99 13.54
N ILE A 62 -19.13 2.66 13.74
CA ILE A 62 -20.12 1.93 14.54
C ILE A 62 -20.09 2.42 15.99
N VAL A 63 -18.91 2.49 16.59
CA VAL A 63 -18.71 2.95 17.97
C VAL A 63 -19.12 4.41 18.15
N ASP A 64 -18.85 5.27 17.17
CA ASP A 64 -19.24 6.68 17.17
C ASP A 64 -20.73 6.90 16.86
N GLY A 65 -21.50 5.83 16.54
CA GLY A 65 -22.91 5.93 16.15
C GLY A 65 -23.16 6.55 14.77
N LYS A 66 -22.14 6.67 13.93
CA LYS A 66 -22.17 7.29 12.59
C LYS A 66 -22.48 6.29 11.48
N VAL A 67 -23.34 5.33 11.75
CA VAL A 67 -23.78 4.29 10.82
C VAL A 67 -25.30 4.20 10.79
N PRO A 68 -25.91 3.66 9.72
CA PRO A 68 -27.34 3.39 9.69
C PRO A 68 -27.78 2.45 10.82
N GLU A 69 -29.05 2.51 11.17
CA GLU A 69 -29.63 1.78 12.30
C GLU A 69 -29.35 0.27 12.26
N VAL A 70 -29.34 -0.29 11.05
CA VAL A 70 -29.05 -1.72 10.80
C VAL A 70 -27.66 -2.16 11.27
N LEU A 71 -26.70 -1.24 11.41
CA LEU A 71 -25.34 -1.52 11.82
C LEU A 71 -24.95 -0.93 13.18
N LYS A 72 -25.86 -0.25 13.88
CA LYS A 72 -25.57 0.37 15.18
C LYS A 72 -25.14 -0.65 16.25
N GLU A 73 -25.72 -1.83 16.21
CA GLU A 73 -25.43 -2.92 17.15
C GLU A 73 -24.40 -3.91 16.61
N ALA A 74 -23.85 -3.66 15.41
CA ALA A 74 -22.89 -4.55 14.82
C ALA A 74 -21.53 -4.51 15.54
N SER A 75 -20.87 -5.66 15.60
CA SER A 75 -19.51 -5.78 16.09
C SER A 75 -18.64 -6.46 15.05
N ILE A 76 -17.44 -5.90 14.78
CA ILE A 76 -16.52 -6.43 13.79
C ILE A 76 -15.39 -7.17 14.49
N TYR A 77 -15.20 -8.42 14.11
CA TYR A 77 -14.15 -9.30 14.61
C TYR A 77 -13.15 -9.60 13.50
N SER A 78 -11.92 -9.13 13.66
CA SER A 78 -10.83 -9.46 12.74
C SER A 78 -10.26 -10.83 13.07
N LEU A 79 -10.22 -11.72 12.09
CA LEU A 79 -9.63 -13.05 12.24
C LEU A 79 -8.10 -12.94 12.21
N ASP A 80 -7.46 -13.48 13.23
CA ASP A 80 -6.00 -13.63 13.25
C ASP A 80 -5.62 -15.00 12.68
N ILE A 81 -5.29 -15.02 11.40
CA ILE A 81 -4.91 -16.22 10.66
C ILE A 81 -3.61 -16.81 11.25
N GLY A 82 -2.67 -15.95 11.68
CA GLY A 82 -1.41 -16.38 12.27
C GLY A 82 -1.62 -17.19 13.53
N VAL A 83 -2.45 -16.69 14.45
CA VAL A 83 -2.80 -17.41 15.70
C VAL A 83 -3.63 -18.66 15.40
N LEU A 84 -4.51 -18.61 14.40
CA LEU A 84 -5.35 -19.75 14.02
C LEU A 84 -4.50 -20.94 13.53
N ILE A 85 -3.42 -20.67 12.80
CA ILE A 85 -2.50 -21.68 12.25
C ILE A 85 -1.43 -22.08 13.27
N ALA A 86 -1.04 -21.21 14.18
CA ALA A 86 0.04 -21.46 15.12
C ALA A 86 -0.17 -22.77 15.91
N GLY A 87 0.83 -23.65 15.88
CA GLY A 87 0.79 -24.94 16.58
C GLY A 87 -0.16 -25.99 16.00
N THR A 88 -0.77 -25.76 14.82
CA THR A 88 -1.51 -26.84 14.12
C THR A 88 -0.51 -27.75 13.40
N LYS A 89 -0.56 -29.05 13.71
CA LYS A 89 0.24 -30.07 13.02
C LYS A 89 -0.52 -30.70 11.85
N TYR A 90 -1.83 -30.71 11.93
CA TYR A 90 -2.71 -31.37 10.96
C TYR A 90 -3.80 -30.40 10.48
N ARG A 91 -4.24 -30.58 9.24
CA ARG A 91 -5.35 -29.84 8.64
C ARG A 91 -6.62 -29.84 9.52
N GLY A 92 -6.93 -30.95 10.14
CA GLY A 92 -8.10 -31.09 11.02
C GLY A 92 -8.07 -30.21 12.27
N ASP A 93 -6.89 -29.82 12.76
CA ASP A 93 -6.79 -28.90 13.91
C ASP A 93 -7.19 -27.48 13.50
N PHE A 94 -6.74 -27.03 12.34
CA PHE A 94 -7.15 -25.75 11.76
C PHE A 94 -8.66 -25.71 11.49
N GLU A 95 -9.21 -26.75 10.86
CA GLU A 95 -10.64 -26.82 10.55
C GLU A 95 -11.48 -26.78 11.83
N LYS A 96 -11.07 -27.48 12.89
CA LYS A 96 -11.74 -27.43 14.20
C LYS A 96 -11.74 -26.04 14.82
N ARG A 97 -10.58 -25.34 14.78
CA ARG A 97 -10.45 -23.99 15.31
C ARG A 97 -11.31 -23.00 14.54
N LEU A 98 -11.26 -23.04 13.20
CA LEU A 98 -12.06 -22.17 12.37
C LEU A 98 -13.57 -22.42 12.59
N LYS A 99 -13.98 -23.68 12.64
CA LYS A 99 -15.37 -24.05 12.95
C LYS A 99 -15.84 -23.51 14.30
N ALA A 100 -14.98 -23.58 15.32
CA ALA A 100 -15.29 -23.00 16.64
C ALA A 100 -15.49 -21.48 16.56
N VAL A 101 -14.61 -20.78 15.82
CA VAL A 101 -14.76 -19.32 15.59
C VAL A 101 -16.09 -19.00 14.92
N LEU A 102 -16.44 -19.73 13.86
CA LEU A 102 -17.71 -19.51 13.13
C LEU A 102 -18.91 -19.77 14.04
N THR A 103 -18.93 -20.88 14.78
CA THR A 103 -20.01 -21.22 15.73
C THR A 103 -20.14 -20.19 16.85
N ASP A 104 -19.05 -19.65 17.36
CA ASP A 104 -19.10 -18.59 18.37
C ASP A 104 -19.59 -17.27 17.80
N LEU A 105 -19.22 -16.95 16.56
CA LEU A 105 -19.66 -15.73 15.89
C LEU A 105 -21.19 -15.75 15.59
N GLU A 106 -21.74 -16.92 15.24
CA GLU A 106 -23.18 -17.12 15.04
C GLU A 106 -24.02 -16.81 16.28
N LYS A 107 -23.44 -16.95 17.47
CA LYS A 107 -24.09 -16.61 18.74
C LYS A 107 -24.10 -15.11 19.04
N ILE A 108 -23.27 -14.34 18.34
CA ILE A 108 -23.15 -12.90 18.54
C ILE A 108 -24.12 -12.17 17.64
N PRO A 109 -25.15 -11.50 18.16
CA PRO A 109 -26.06 -10.71 17.35
C PRO A 109 -25.31 -9.68 16.51
N HIS A 110 -25.60 -9.64 15.22
CA HIS A 110 -24.98 -8.70 14.27
C HIS A 110 -23.44 -8.78 14.20
N GLY A 111 -22.84 -9.93 14.52
CA GLY A 111 -21.40 -10.18 14.38
C GLY A 111 -20.96 -10.16 12.91
N ILE A 112 -19.87 -9.48 12.61
CA ILE A 112 -19.27 -9.41 11.28
C ILE A 112 -17.83 -9.90 11.40
N LEU A 113 -17.46 -10.92 10.61
CA LEU A 113 -16.10 -11.42 10.53
C LEU A 113 -15.33 -10.63 9.47
N PHE A 114 -14.20 -10.04 9.85
CA PHE A 114 -13.26 -9.47 8.90
C PHE A 114 -12.08 -10.42 8.72
N ILE A 115 -11.78 -10.77 7.48
CA ILE A 115 -10.65 -11.61 7.10
C ILE A 115 -9.75 -10.82 6.17
N ASP A 116 -8.61 -10.39 6.72
CA ASP A 116 -7.57 -9.76 5.89
C ASP A 116 -6.85 -10.83 5.07
N GLU A 117 -6.47 -10.49 3.84
CA GLU A 117 -5.84 -11.42 2.89
C GLU A 117 -6.61 -12.76 2.79
N ILE A 118 -7.93 -12.69 2.64
CA ILE A 118 -8.82 -13.88 2.65
C ILE A 118 -8.40 -14.97 1.64
N HIS A 119 -7.67 -14.60 0.59
CA HIS A 119 -7.13 -15.53 -0.41
C HIS A 119 -6.16 -16.55 0.22
N THR A 120 -5.51 -16.22 1.33
CA THR A 120 -4.59 -17.15 2.03
C THR A 120 -5.32 -18.36 2.62
N MET A 121 -6.61 -18.20 2.92
CA MET A 121 -7.47 -19.27 3.43
C MET A 121 -8.25 -19.99 2.33
N ILE A 122 -8.39 -19.37 1.17
CA ILE A 122 -9.20 -19.84 0.05
C ILE A 122 -8.26 -20.18 -1.11
N GLY A 123 -8.25 -21.41 -1.59
CA GLY A 123 -7.47 -21.78 -2.78
C GLY A 123 -6.02 -22.17 -2.57
N ALA A 124 -5.53 -22.21 -1.37
CA ALA A 124 -4.23 -22.79 -1.06
C ALA A 124 -4.15 -24.31 -1.34
N GLY A 125 -5.21 -24.90 -1.93
CA GLY A 125 -5.41 -26.34 -2.16
C GLY A 125 -4.79 -26.95 -3.42
N SER A 126 -4.12 -26.20 -4.29
CA SER A 126 -3.78 -26.72 -5.63
C SER A 126 -2.32 -27.01 -5.90
N VAL A 127 -1.38 -26.79 -4.96
CA VAL A 127 0.04 -27.13 -5.17
C VAL A 127 0.60 -27.92 -3.99
N SER A 128 0.85 -29.19 -4.23
CA SER A 128 1.65 -30.16 -3.45
C SER A 128 1.65 -30.02 -1.92
N GLY A 129 0.80 -30.82 -1.26
CA GLY A 129 1.15 -31.35 0.06
C GLY A 129 0.82 -30.50 1.26
N GLY A 130 -0.44 -30.06 1.46
CA GLY A 130 -0.86 -29.58 2.77
C GLY A 130 -1.46 -28.18 2.87
N SER A 131 -2.01 -27.65 1.82
CA SER A 131 -2.62 -26.31 1.88
C SER A 131 -3.97 -26.33 2.62
N LEU A 132 -4.13 -25.32 3.47
CA LEU A 132 -5.31 -25.08 4.29
C LEU A 132 -6.43 -24.53 3.38
N ASP A 133 -7.45 -25.33 3.08
CA ASP A 133 -8.61 -24.86 2.31
C ASP A 133 -9.82 -24.66 3.24
N ALA A 134 -10.03 -23.41 3.63
CA ALA A 134 -11.18 -23.03 4.46
C ALA A 134 -12.48 -22.87 3.64
N SER A 135 -12.42 -22.97 2.32
CA SER A 135 -13.57 -22.76 1.46
C SER A 135 -14.77 -23.64 1.84
N ASN A 136 -14.50 -24.90 2.17
CA ASN A 136 -15.54 -25.86 2.52
C ASN A 136 -16.27 -25.52 3.83
N LEU A 137 -15.64 -24.76 4.71
CA LEU A 137 -16.25 -24.30 5.98
C LEU A 137 -16.95 -22.94 5.80
N LEU A 138 -16.36 -22.03 5.02
CA LEU A 138 -16.92 -20.70 4.81
C LEU A 138 -18.11 -20.71 3.84
N LYS A 139 -18.08 -21.52 2.78
CA LYS A 139 -19.14 -21.58 1.76
C LYS A 139 -20.53 -21.88 2.32
N PRO A 140 -20.74 -22.87 3.20
CA PRO A 140 -22.04 -23.12 3.81
C PRO A 140 -22.52 -21.92 4.63
N ALA A 141 -21.71 -21.42 5.56
CA ALA A 141 -22.06 -20.32 6.45
C ALA A 141 -22.37 -19.00 5.70
N LEU A 142 -21.68 -18.75 4.57
CA LEU A 142 -21.98 -17.65 3.67
C LEU A 142 -23.23 -17.89 2.81
N ALA A 143 -23.59 -19.17 2.58
CA ALA A 143 -24.71 -19.55 1.73
C ALA A 143 -26.07 -19.42 2.43
N ASP A 144 -26.16 -19.85 3.67
CA ASP A 144 -27.36 -19.77 4.50
C ASP A 144 -27.53 -18.37 5.14
N GLY A 145 -26.49 -17.55 5.12
CA GLY A 145 -26.51 -16.17 5.65
C GLY A 145 -26.31 -16.10 7.16
N SER A 146 -25.90 -17.20 7.80
CA SER A 146 -25.55 -17.22 9.22
C SER A 146 -24.28 -16.41 9.51
N LEU A 147 -23.37 -16.31 8.53
CA LEU A 147 -22.15 -15.53 8.61
C LEU A 147 -22.23 -14.26 7.75
N ARG A 148 -21.97 -13.10 8.37
CA ARG A 148 -21.61 -11.86 7.66
C ARG A 148 -20.09 -11.73 7.65
N CYS A 149 -19.52 -11.56 6.45
CA CYS A 149 -18.07 -11.52 6.30
C CYS A 149 -17.64 -10.31 5.46
N MET A 150 -16.60 -9.65 5.89
CA MET A 150 -15.84 -8.70 5.07
C MET A 150 -14.49 -9.34 4.77
N GLY A 151 -14.04 -9.24 3.53
CA GLY A 151 -12.72 -9.74 3.14
C GLY A 151 -11.86 -8.67 2.49
N SER A 152 -10.55 -8.85 2.53
CA SER A 152 -9.61 -8.09 1.72
C SER A 152 -8.76 -9.01 0.86
N THR A 153 -8.36 -8.55 -0.32
CA THR A 153 -7.45 -9.30 -1.20
C THR A 153 -6.76 -8.36 -2.19
N THR A 154 -5.71 -8.84 -2.85
CA THR A 154 -5.09 -8.10 -3.96
C THR A 154 -5.81 -8.37 -5.29
N ILE A 155 -5.56 -7.51 -6.29
CA ILE A 155 -6.14 -7.68 -7.63
C ILE A 155 -5.70 -9.00 -8.27
N GLU A 156 -4.44 -9.36 -8.09
CA GLU A 156 -3.88 -10.60 -8.65
C GLU A 156 -4.52 -11.83 -8.01
N GLU A 157 -4.60 -11.86 -6.68
CA GLU A 157 -5.18 -12.99 -5.95
C GLU A 157 -6.70 -13.09 -6.14
N PHE A 158 -7.39 -11.96 -6.30
CA PHE A 158 -8.79 -11.96 -6.69
C PHE A 158 -9.01 -12.72 -8.00
N ARG A 159 -8.21 -12.44 -9.03
CA ARG A 159 -8.29 -13.13 -10.34
C ARG A 159 -7.91 -14.61 -10.23
N LYS A 160 -6.88 -14.94 -9.43
CA LYS A 160 -6.41 -16.33 -9.27
C LYS A 160 -7.39 -17.22 -8.52
N VAL A 161 -8.04 -16.68 -7.49
CA VAL A 161 -8.82 -17.44 -6.49
C VAL A 161 -10.31 -17.21 -6.67
N PHE A 162 -10.78 -15.96 -6.54
CA PHE A 162 -12.22 -15.65 -6.49
C PHE A 162 -12.92 -15.75 -7.84
N GLU A 163 -12.31 -15.31 -8.95
CA GLU A 163 -12.93 -15.39 -10.27
C GLU A 163 -13.14 -16.84 -10.72
N LYS A 164 -12.31 -17.75 -10.25
CA LYS A 164 -12.42 -19.19 -10.55
C LYS A 164 -13.47 -19.90 -9.69
N ASP A 165 -13.78 -19.36 -8.52
CA ASP A 165 -14.75 -19.95 -7.59
C ASP A 165 -16.09 -19.22 -7.67
N HIS A 166 -17.00 -19.73 -8.53
CA HIS A 166 -18.32 -19.16 -8.71
C HIS A 166 -19.19 -19.15 -7.44
N ALA A 167 -18.96 -20.06 -6.49
CA ALA A 167 -19.72 -20.11 -5.25
C ALA A 167 -19.37 -18.92 -4.35
N LEU A 168 -18.09 -18.56 -4.25
CA LEU A 168 -17.62 -17.39 -3.51
C LEU A 168 -17.99 -16.09 -4.22
N THR A 169 -17.77 -15.99 -5.53
CA THR A 169 -18.11 -14.79 -6.32
C THR A 169 -19.59 -14.41 -6.20
N ARG A 170 -20.50 -15.40 -6.06
CA ARG A 170 -21.93 -15.14 -5.85
C ARG A 170 -22.26 -14.64 -4.45
N ARG A 171 -21.39 -14.81 -3.47
CA ARG A 171 -21.60 -14.44 -2.06
C ARG A 171 -20.93 -13.14 -1.69
N PHE A 172 -19.82 -12.81 -2.34
CA PHE A 172 -19.11 -11.56 -2.12
C PHE A 172 -19.48 -10.49 -3.15
N GLN A 173 -19.51 -9.24 -2.69
CA GLN A 173 -19.59 -8.06 -3.55
C GLN A 173 -18.22 -7.39 -3.59
N LYS A 174 -17.61 -7.41 -4.75
CA LYS A 174 -16.35 -6.68 -4.98
C LYS A 174 -16.53 -5.17 -4.77
N ILE A 175 -15.60 -4.58 -4.05
CA ILE A 175 -15.41 -3.14 -3.88
C ILE A 175 -13.96 -2.86 -4.23
N ASP A 176 -13.75 -2.13 -5.31
CA ASP A 176 -12.40 -1.76 -5.74
C ASP A 176 -11.86 -0.65 -4.84
N ILE A 177 -10.63 -0.83 -4.36
CA ILE A 177 -9.91 0.14 -3.52
C ILE A 177 -8.70 0.61 -4.31
N GLU A 178 -8.81 1.81 -4.83
CA GLU A 178 -7.76 2.43 -5.63
C GLU A 178 -6.70 3.13 -4.75
N GLU A 179 -5.52 3.33 -5.33
CA GLU A 179 -4.48 4.15 -4.71
C GLU A 179 -4.97 5.59 -4.61
N PRO A 180 -4.93 6.23 -3.43
CA PRO A 180 -5.36 7.61 -3.28
C PRO A 180 -4.44 8.56 -4.05
N SER A 181 -4.99 9.71 -4.48
CA SER A 181 -4.20 10.75 -5.10
C SER A 181 -3.14 11.32 -4.14
N VAL A 182 -2.12 11.98 -4.68
CA VAL A 182 -1.12 12.70 -3.88
C VAL A 182 -1.81 13.71 -2.95
N THR A 183 -2.78 14.47 -3.47
CA THR A 183 -3.53 15.46 -2.70
C THR A 183 -4.35 14.86 -1.57
N ASP A 184 -5.00 13.71 -1.80
CA ASP A 184 -5.77 13.04 -0.75
C ASP A 184 -4.86 12.36 0.27
N THR A 185 -3.71 11.84 -0.17
CA THR A 185 -2.69 11.29 0.74
C THR A 185 -2.13 12.37 1.67
N VAL A 186 -1.91 13.60 1.18
CA VAL A 186 -1.52 14.73 2.04
C VAL A 186 -2.57 14.98 3.13
N LYS A 187 -3.87 14.95 2.79
CA LYS A 187 -4.95 15.09 3.78
C LYS A 187 -4.94 13.95 4.79
N ILE A 188 -4.70 12.71 4.33
CA ILE A 188 -4.57 11.54 5.21
C ILE A 188 -3.42 11.74 6.21
N LEU A 189 -2.23 12.12 5.74
CA LEU A 189 -1.09 12.38 6.62
C LEU A 189 -1.36 13.51 7.63
N HIS A 190 -2.05 14.57 7.19
CA HIS A 190 -2.45 15.65 8.10
C HIS A 190 -3.38 15.16 9.22
N GLY A 191 -4.31 14.28 8.91
CA GLY A 191 -5.19 13.68 9.92
C GLY A 191 -4.49 12.71 10.86
N LEU A 192 -3.48 11.98 10.36
CA LEU A 192 -2.66 11.07 11.14
C LEU A 192 -1.55 11.78 11.93
N LYS A 193 -1.20 13.02 11.56
CA LYS A 193 -0.11 13.81 12.12
C LYS A 193 -0.03 13.74 13.64
N LYS A 194 -1.14 13.97 14.33
CA LYS A 194 -1.18 14.00 15.79
C LYS A 194 -0.77 12.67 16.41
N TYR A 195 -1.22 11.56 15.86
CA TYR A 195 -0.93 10.21 16.37
C TYR A 195 0.57 9.91 16.29
N TYR A 196 1.21 10.20 15.15
CA TYR A 196 2.64 10.00 14.96
C TYR A 196 3.48 10.99 15.79
N GLN A 197 3.02 12.25 15.93
CA GLN A 197 3.67 13.24 16.81
C GLN A 197 3.65 12.81 18.26
N ASP A 198 2.52 12.30 18.75
CA ASP A 198 2.36 11.85 20.13
C ASP A 198 3.18 10.58 20.40
N HIS A 199 3.29 9.68 19.41
CA HIS A 199 4.05 8.45 19.52
C HIS A 199 5.57 8.73 19.55
N HIS A 200 6.07 9.50 18.59
CA HIS A 200 7.52 9.76 18.44
C HIS A 200 8.03 10.95 19.25
N LYS A 201 7.14 11.73 19.87
CA LYS A 201 7.47 12.97 20.60
C LYS A 201 8.20 14.01 19.72
N VAL A 202 7.75 14.12 18.45
CA VAL A 202 8.26 15.06 17.45
C VAL A 202 7.12 15.92 16.89
N LYS A 203 7.46 16.96 16.14
CA LYS A 203 6.50 17.83 15.44
C LYS A 203 6.84 17.85 13.96
N TYR A 204 5.92 17.41 13.10
CA TYR A 204 6.08 17.49 11.64
C TYR A 204 5.58 18.84 11.14
N SER A 205 6.39 19.53 10.32
CA SER A 205 5.91 20.70 9.58
C SER A 205 4.95 20.30 8.47
N THR A 206 4.09 21.20 8.00
CA THR A 206 3.19 20.95 6.88
C THR A 206 3.98 20.58 5.63
N ALA A 207 5.02 21.35 5.31
CA ALA A 207 5.91 21.10 4.19
C ALA A 207 6.62 19.72 4.28
N ALA A 208 6.93 19.23 5.50
CA ALA A 208 7.51 17.90 5.67
C ALA A 208 6.51 16.79 5.30
N LEU A 209 5.23 16.93 5.65
CA LEU A 209 4.20 15.95 5.29
C LEU A 209 3.94 15.94 3.77
N GLU A 210 3.83 17.10 3.16
CA GLU A 210 3.70 17.24 1.70
C GLU A 210 4.90 16.61 0.99
N SER A 211 6.11 16.93 1.43
CA SER A 211 7.35 16.36 0.89
C SER A 211 7.42 14.84 1.08
N ALA A 212 6.93 14.28 2.20
CA ALA A 212 6.89 12.84 2.42
C ALA A 212 6.02 12.13 1.37
N VAL A 213 4.86 12.73 1.02
CA VAL A 213 3.98 12.17 -0.01
C VAL A 213 4.61 12.29 -1.40
N GLU A 214 5.05 13.49 -1.79
CA GLU A 214 5.61 13.75 -3.11
C GLU A 214 6.86 12.91 -3.40
N LEU A 215 7.81 12.89 -2.45
CA LEU A 215 9.07 12.17 -2.63
C LEU A 215 8.87 10.65 -2.57
N SER A 216 8.01 10.14 -1.69
CA SER A 216 7.69 8.71 -1.67
C SER A 216 6.95 8.30 -2.95
N HIS A 217 6.03 9.12 -3.46
CA HIS A 217 5.34 8.87 -4.73
C HIS A 217 6.32 8.79 -5.89
N ARG A 218 7.31 9.70 -5.91
CA ARG A 218 8.28 9.84 -7.00
C ARG A 218 9.38 8.78 -6.99
N TYR A 219 9.88 8.40 -5.82
CA TYR A 219 11.09 7.57 -5.69
C TYR A 219 10.84 6.15 -5.17
N MET A 220 9.67 5.85 -4.60
CA MET A 220 9.33 4.55 -4.05
C MET A 220 8.22 3.89 -4.89
N ASN A 221 8.61 3.23 -5.99
CA ASN A 221 7.67 2.66 -6.96
C ASN A 221 7.21 1.23 -6.62
N ASP A 222 7.88 0.57 -5.69
CA ASP A 222 7.59 -0.78 -5.23
C ASP A 222 6.41 -0.85 -4.25
N ARG A 223 5.97 0.29 -3.73
CA ARG A 223 4.88 0.42 -2.76
C ARG A 223 3.84 1.45 -3.22
N ARG A 224 2.67 1.46 -2.58
CA ARG A 224 1.55 2.33 -2.91
C ARG A 224 1.28 3.36 -1.82
N LEU A 225 0.68 4.48 -2.21
CA LEU A 225 0.10 5.44 -1.28
C LEU A 225 -1.18 4.85 -0.64
N PRO A 226 -1.49 5.18 0.60
CA PRO A 226 -0.76 6.09 1.49
C PRO A 226 0.38 5.43 2.27
N ASP A 227 0.50 4.11 2.25
CA ASP A 227 1.38 3.29 3.09
C ASP A 227 2.84 3.76 3.03
N LYS A 228 3.40 3.90 1.81
CA LYS A 228 4.78 4.37 1.64
C LYS A 228 5.06 5.76 2.21
N ALA A 229 4.07 6.65 2.20
CA ALA A 229 4.23 7.99 2.77
C ALA A 229 4.10 7.97 4.30
N ILE A 230 3.24 7.09 4.83
CA ILE A 230 3.13 6.83 6.27
C ILE A 230 4.44 6.23 6.79
N ASP A 231 5.00 5.24 6.11
CA ASP A 231 6.31 4.65 6.46
C ASP A 231 7.42 5.71 6.54
N VAL A 232 7.44 6.68 5.63
CA VAL A 232 8.44 7.75 5.65
C VAL A 232 8.34 8.60 6.91
N ILE A 233 7.14 9.04 7.31
CA ILE A 233 6.97 9.86 8.53
C ILE A 233 7.24 9.05 9.79
N ASP A 234 6.87 7.77 9.81
CA ASP A 234 7.13 6.86 10.92
C ASP A 234 8.64 6.63 11.10
N GLU A 235 9.36 6.31 10.03
CA GLU A 235 10.81 6.09 10.03
C GLU A 235 11.60 7.33 10.46
N VAL A 236 11.19 8.53 10.01
CA VAL A 236 11.81 9.80 10.45
C VAL A 236 11.61 9.99 11.96
N GLY A 237 10.41 9.72 12.46
CA GLY A 237 10.09 9.80 13.88
C GLY A 237 10.89 8.79 14.72
N ALA A 238 10.93 7.54 14.27
CA ALA A 238 11.69 6.46 14.93
C ALA A 238 13.19 6.79 14.97
N LEU A 239 13.75 7.34 13.89
CA LEU A 239 15.16 7.75 13.85
C LEU A 239 15.48 8.77 14.97
N GLN A 240 14.57 9.70 15.26
CA GLN A 240 14.81 10.67 16.35
C GLN A 240 14.81 10.00 17.72
N GLN A 241 14.00 8.95 17.93
CA GLN A 241 13.96 8.24 19.22
C GLN A 241 15.27 7.50 19.53
N ILE A 242 15.92 6.92 18.53
CA ILE A 242 17.18 6.18 18.70
C ILE A 242 18.42 7.07 18.80
N GLN A 243 18.32 8.35 18.40
CA GLN A 243 19.45 9.28 18.51
C GLN A 243 19.74 9.68 19.97
N PRO A 244 21.00 9.98 20.31
CA PRO A 244 21.36 10.57 21.62
C PRO A 244 20.56 11.85 21.86
N LYS A 245 20.15 12.10 23.11
CA LYS A 245 19.30 13.26 23.47
C LYS A 245 19.85 14.61 22.96
N SER A 246 21.18 14.78 22.91
CA SER A 246 21.84 15.99 22.39
C SER A 246 21.68 16.22 20.88
N LYS A 247 21.32 15.18 20.11
CA LYS A 247 21.17 15.23 18.63
C LYS A 247 19.72 15.08 18.19
N ARG A 248 18.77 14.84 19.11
CA ARG A 248 17.35 14.70 18.79
C ARG A 248 16.76 16.01 18.30
N LYS A 249 16.12 15.98 17.16
CA LYS A 249 15.32 17.07 16.65
C LYS A 249 13.86 16.88 17.08
N ILE A 250 13.26 17.91 17.64
CA ILE A 250 11.83 17.92 17.94
C ILE A 250 11.03 18.30 16.69
N ASN A 251 11.54 19.25 15.91
CA ASN A 251 10.87 19.74 14.72
C ASN A 251 11.46 19.05 13.48
N ILE A 252 10.59 18.32 12.76
CA ILE A 252 10.94 17.62 11.53
C ILE A 252 10.60 18.52 10.34
N GLY A 253 11.61 18.79 9.52
CA GLY A 253 11.51 19.58 8.30
C GLY A 253 11.65 18.74 7.04
N VAL A 254 11.61 19.40 5.88
CA VAL A 254 11.74 18.78 4.56
C VAL A 254 13.06 18.01 4.43
N SER A 255 14.18 18.58 4.88
CA SER A 255 15.50 17.94 4.77
C SER A 255 15.61 16.62 5.54
N ASP A 256 14.84 16.45 6.63
CA ASP A 256 14.83 15.21 7.40
C ASP A 256 14.07 14.11 6.61
N ILE A 257 12.98 14.48 5.95
CA ILE A 257 12.20 13.60 5.03
C ILE A 257 13.07 13.18 3.83
N GLU A 258 13.71 14.14 3.16
CA GLU A 258 14.60 13.88 2.02
C GLU A 258 15.69 12.86 2.35
N ASN A 259 16.32 13.00 3.51
CA ASN A 259 17.37 12.07 3.96
C ASN A 259 16.82 10.64 4.18
N ILE A 260 15.61 10.51 4.70
CA ILE A 260 15.00 9.19 4.91
C ILE A 260 14.55 8.59 3.59
N VAL A 261 13.87 9.36 2.72
CA VAL A 261 13.47 8.86 1.40
C VAL A 261 14.70 8.43 0.60
N ALA A 262 15.80 9.18 0.64
CA ALA A 262 17.05 8.78 -0.01
C ALA A 262 17.56 7.42 0.46
N LYS A 263 17.50 7.16 1.76
CA LYS A 263 17.88 5.86 2.34
C LYS A 263 16.93 4.74 1.93
N LEU A 264 15.63 4.95 2.05
CA LEU A 264 14.60 3.94 1.73
C LEU A 264 14.61 3.60 0.24
N ALA A 265 14.70 4.61 -0.63
CA ALA A 265 14.78 4.43 -2.08
C ALA A 265 16.17 4.02 -2.57
N ARG A 266 17.19 3.98 -1.68
CA ARG A 266 18.60 3.66 -2.00
C ARG A 266 19.20 4.58 -3.08
N ILE A 267 18.88 5.88 -3.01
CA ILE A 267 19.41 6.91 -3.90
C ILE A 267 20.29 7.89 -3.11
N PRO A 268 21.27 8.54 -3.75
CA PRO A 268 22.07 9.56 -3.08
C PRO A 268 21.21 10.74 -2.61
N SER A 269 21.39 11.18 -1.36
CA SER A 269 20.59 12.25 -0.74
C SER A 269 20.68 13.59 -1.50
N ARG A 270 21.78 13.87 -2.17
CA ARG A 270 21.95 15.07 -3.02
C ARG A 270 20.97 15.13 -4.20
N GLN A 271 20.44 13.99 -4.65
CA GLN A 271 19.52 13.91 -5.79
C GLN A 271 18.05 14.17 -5.38
N VAL A 272 17.71 13.95 -4.13
CA VAL A 272 16.38 14.24 -3.60
C VAL A 272 16.14 15.75 -3.43
N ASN A 273 17.23 16.51 -3.20
CA ASN A 273 17.20 17.96 -2.96
C ASN A 273 17.31 18.80 -4.24
N ASN A 274 17.60 18.20 -5.40
CA ASN A 274 17.74 18.95 -6.64
C ASN A 274 16.36 19.23 -7.27
N ASP A 275 16.06 20.50 -7.45
CA ASP A 275 14.93 20.96 -8.27
C ASP A 275 15.11 20.41 -9.70
N ASP A 276 14.10 19.67 -10.19
CA ASP A 276 14.10 19.07 -11.55
C ASP A 276 14.50 20.05 -12.65
N LYS A 277 14.13 21.33 -12.49
CA LYS A 277 14.47 22.38 -13.45
C LYS A 277 15.97 22.64 -13.52
N SER A 278 16.66 22.68 -12.38
CA SER A 278 18.10 22.89 -12.33
C SER A 278 18.86 21.69 -12.88
N LEU A 279 18.41 20.50 -12.60
CA LEU A 279 18.96 19.24 -13.07
C LEU A 279 18.83 19.12 -14.60
N LEU A 280 17.64 19.37 -15.12
CA LEU A 280 17.40 19.36 -16.57
C LEU A 280 18.16 20.47 -17.30
N LYS A 281 18.33 21.64 -16.69
CA LYS A 281 19.11 22.75 -17.28
C LYS A 281 20.55 22.32 -17.52
N ASN A 282 21.17 21.64 -16.57
CA ASN A 282 22.60 21.26 -16.60
C ASN A 282 22.85 19.87 -17.18
N LEU A 283 21.81 19.10 -17.54
CA LEU A 283 21.89 17.70 -17.97
C LEU A 283 22.94 17.45 -19.06
N ALA A 284 22.96 18.28 -20.11
CA ALA A 284 23.92 18.12 -21.19
C ALA A 284 25.36 18.33 -20.72
N ALA A 285 25.60 19.35 -19.89
CA ALA A 285 26.94 19.66 -19.37
C ALA A 285 27.44 18.50 -18.46
N GLU A 286 26.60 18.00 -17.58
CA GLU A 286 26.97 16.89 -16.68
C GLU A 286 27.22 15.57 -17.45
N LEU A 287 26.42 15.27 -18.48
CA LEU A 287 26.65 14.10 -19.33
C LEU A 287 27.97 14.19 -20.07
N LYS A 288 28.35 15.37 -20.57
CA LYS A 288 29.64 15.61 -21.27
C LYS A 288 30.87 15.46 -20.36
N LEU A 289 30.70 15.60 -19.04
CA LEU A 289 31.78 15.31 -18.07
C LEU A 289 32.06 13.81 -17.93
N GLY A 290 31.09 12.94 -18.21
CA GLY A 290 31.24 11.49 -18.10
C GLY A 290 31.37 10.75 -19.42
N VAL A 291 30.97 11.38 -20.54
CA VAL A 291 30.93 10.77 -21.88
C VAL A 291 31.68 11.69 -22.84
N PHE A 292 32.84 11.31 -23.24
CA PHE A 292 33.74 12.12 -24.09
C PHE A 292 33.54 11.83 -25.58
N GLY A 293 33.61 12.86 -26.40
CA GLY A 293 33.63 12.74 -27.86
C GLY A 293 32.28 12.34 -28.49
N GLN A 294 31.17 12.45 -27.74
CA GLN A 294 29.81 12.12 -28.21
C GLN A 294 28.86 13.30 -28.02
N ASP A 295 29.34 14.53 -28.21
CA ASP A 295 28.57 15.75 -27.93
C ASP A 295 27.23 15.80 -28.65
N THR A 296 27.21 15.46 -29.93
CA THR A 296 25.97 15.46 -30.74
C THR A 296 24.91 14.49 -30.19
N ALA A 297 25.32 13.29 -29.78
CA ALA A 297 24.42 12.30 -29.18
C ALA A 297 23.91 12.76 -27.82
N VAL A 298 24.79 13.35 -26.98
CA VAL A 298 24.44 13.91 -25.67
C VAL A 298 23.47 15.06 -25.80
N ASP A 299 23.70 15.98 -26.74
CA ASP A 299 22.82 17.15 -26.95
C ASP A 299 21.44 16.72 -27.46
N SER A 300 21.39 15.76 -28.40
CA SER A 300 20.11 15.21 -28.92
C SER A 300 19.31 14.51 -27.80
N LEU A 301 19.99 13.67 -27.01
CA LEU A 301 19.37 12.96 -25.87
C LEU A 301 18.84 13.95 -24.81
N SER A 302 19.65 14.93 -24.44
CA SER A 302 19.30 15.96 -23.45
C SER A 302 18.11 16.80 -23.90
N THR A 303 18.07 17.16 -25.19
CA THR A 303 16.95 17.92 -25.77
C THR A 303 15.65 17.10 -25.73
N ALA A 304 15.70 15.83 -26.12
CA ALA A 304 14.54 14.95 -26.09
C ALA A 304 14.00 14.75 -24.66
N ILE A 305 14.87 14.57 -23.67
CA ILE A 305 14.47 14.44 -22.26
C ILE A 305 13.86 15.76 -21.74
N LYS A 306 14.45 16.91 -22.06
CA LYS A 306 13.91 18.22 -21.69
C LYS A 306 12.51 18.43 -22.29
N LEU A 307 12.30 18.08 -23.55
CA LEU A 307 10.99 18.16 -24.20
C LEU A 307 9.96 17.23 -23.55
N ALA A 308 10.34 15.99 -23.26
CA ALA A 308 9.45 15.03 -22.60
C ALA A 308 9.02 15.50 -21.19
N ARG A 309 9.90 16.21 -20.47
CA ARG A 309 9.64 16.73 -19.11
C ARG A 309 9.09 18.17 -19.09
N SER A 310 8.90 18.81 -20.23
CA SER A 310 8.34 20.18 -20.29
C SER A 310 6.84 20.29 -20.00
N GLY A 311 6.17 19.19 -19.68
CA GLY A 311 4.72 19.14 -19.42
C GLY A 311 3.85 19.09 -20.68
N LEU A 312 4.46 18.97 -21.86
CA LEU A 312 3.73 18.83 -23.14
C LEU A 312 3.35 17.38 -23.46
N SER A 313 3.87 16.41 -22.70
CA SER A 313 3.54 14.99 -22.82
C SER A 313 2.53 14.57 -21.77
N GLN A 314 1.66 13.59 -22.11
CA GLN A 314 0.74 12.97 -21.16
C GLN A 314 1.51 12.31 -20.00
N GLU A 315 1.03 12.44 -18.77
CA GLU A 315 1.70 11.99 -17.55
C GLU A 315 2.03 10.49 -17.51
N ASP A 316 1.27 9.65 -18.22
CA ASP A 316 1.45 8.18 -18.27
C ASP A 316 2.38 7.69 -19.40
N LYS A 317 3.00 8.57 -20.16
CA LYS A 317 3.90 8.16 -21.25
C LYS A 317 5.36 8.08 -20.81
N THR A 318 6.07 7.08 -21.36
CA THR A 318 7.53 6.98 -21.21
C THR A 318 8.21 8.24 -21.74
N MET A 319 9.30 8.68 -21.07
CA MET A 319 10.07 9.85 -21.48
C MET A 319 10.64 9.75 -22.91
N GLY A 320 10.82 8.53 -23.41
CA GLY A 320 11.26 8.28 -24.76
C GLY A 320 11.87 6.88 -24.92
N SER A 321 11.99 6.43 -26.16
CA SER A 321 12.72 5.24 -26.54
C SER A 321 13.87 5.67 -27.43
N PHE A 322 15.11 5.33 -27.05
CA PHE A 322 16.32 5.78 -27.75
C PHE A 322 17.12 4.58 -28.24
N LEU A 323 17.54 4.62 -29.50
CA LEU A 323 18.41 3.62 -30.08
C LEU A 323 19.82 4.22 -30.29
N PHE A 324 20.79 3.70 -29.58
CA PHE A 324 22.19 4.07 -29.75
C PHE A 324 22.88 3.06 -30.70
N ALA A 325 23.18 3.48 -31.92
CA ALA A 325 23.88 2.69 -32.91
C ALA A 325 25.33 3.17 -33.08
N GLY A 326 26.27 2.25 -33.18
CA GLY A 326 27.69 2.55 -33.38
C GLY A 326 28.61 1.40 -33.02
N PRO A 327 29.90 1.49 -33.31
CA PRO A 327 30.90 0.45 -33.01
C PRO A 327 30.99 0.14 -31.50
N THR A 328 31.64 -0.97 -31.17
CA THR A 328 31.93 -1.33 -29.77
C THR A 328 32.90 -0.35 -29.16
N GLY A 329 32.73 0.02 -27.87
CA GLY A 329 33.65 0.88 -27.15
C GLY A 329 33.40 2.39 -27.26
N VAL A 330 32.46 2.87 -28.07
CA VAL A 330 32.19 4.30 -28.28
C VAL A 330 31.37 4.98 -27.17
N GLY A 331 31.04 4.28 -26.09
CA GLY A 331 30.33 4.88 -24.94
C GLY A 331 28.82 4.70 -24.92
N LYS A 332 28.20 3.84 -25.76
CA LYS A 332 26.73 3.64 -25.79
C LYS A 332 26.13 3.24 -24.44
N THR A 333 26.76 2.31 -23.75
CA THR A 333 26.30 1.87 -22.42
C THR A 333 26.63 2.91 -21.35
N GLU A 334 27.73 3.62 -21.52
CA GLU A 334 28.17 4.62 -20.55
C GLU A 334 27.22 5.83 -20.50
N ILE A 335 26.71 6.27 -21.66
CA ILE A 335 25.71 7.36 -21.69
C ILE A 335 24.45 6.99 -20.92
N CYS A 336 24.00 5.72 -21.00
CA CYS A 336 22.83 5.24 -20.23
C CYS A 336 23.12 5.21 -18.72
N LYS A 337 24.33 4.78 -18.31
CA LYS A 337 24.73 4.77 -16.90
C LYS A 337 24.82 6.17 -16.32
N GLN A 338 25.47 7.09 -17.04
CA GLN A 338 25.60 8.46 -16.59
C GLN A 338 24.26 9.18 -16.57
N LEU A 339 23.38 8.93 -17.56
CA LEU A 339 22.03 9.45 -17.55
C LEU A 339 21.25 8.97 -16.33
N ALA A 340 21.24 7.67 -16.06
CA ALA A 340 20.56 7.11 -14.90
C ALA A 340 21.10 7.70 -13.59
N ARG A 341 22.43 7.88 -13.48
CA ARG A 341 23.08 8.49 -12.33
C ARG A 341 22.65 9.94 -12.12
N ILE A 342 22.65 10.75 -13.20
CA ILE A 342 22.28 12.17 -13.13
C ILE A 342 20.79 12.33 -12.81
N MET A 343 19.95 11.52 -13.48
CA MET A 343 18.50 11.53 -13.27
C MET A 343 18.05 10.91 -11.94
N GLY A 344 18.96 10.28 -11.18
CA GLY A 344 18.61 9.64 -9.92
C GLY A 344 17.70 8.42 -10.04
N VAL A 345 17.72 7.74 -11.19
CA VAL A 345 16.86 6.56 -11.43
C VAL A 345 17.69 5.28 -11.50
N LYS A 346 17.08 4.16 -11.14
CA LYS A 346 17.71 2.84 -11.23
C LYS A 346 17.82 2.41 -12.69
N LEU A 347 19.03 2.08 -13.16
CA LEU A 347 19.24 1.47 -14.46
C LEU A 347 18.99 -0.05 -14.37
N LEU A 348 18.02 -0.55 -15.15
CA LEU A 348 17.85 -1.98 -15.37
C LEU A 348 18.53 -2.32 -16.70
N ARG A 349 19.50 -3.25 -16.66
CA ARG A 349 20.21 -3.72 -17.85
C ARG A 349 19.83 -5.15 -18.16
N PHE A 350 19.44 -5.40 -19.40
CA PHE A 350 19.22 -6.73 -19.96
C PHE A 350 20.25 -6.94 -21.07
N ASP A 351 21.13 -7.86 -20.87
CA ASP A 351 22.17 -8.21 -21.87
C ASP A 351 21.67 -9.40 -22.69
N MET A 352 21.27 -9.14 -23.94
CA MET A 352 20.70 -10.19 -24.80
C MET A 352 21.71 -11.27 -25.21
N SER A 353 22.98 -11.12 -24.88
CA SER A 353 23.98 -12.18 -25.06
C SER A 353 23.94 -13.24 -23.94
N GLU A 354 23.23 -12.97 -22.86
CA GLU A 354 23.08 -13.89 -21.72
C GLU A 354 21.79 -14.72 -21.79
N TYR A 355 20.93 -14.51 -22.82
CA TYR A 355 19.64 -15.19 -23.03
C TYR A 355 19.63 -16.05 -24.29
#